data_9e5add8f5765f3e7eb79abef997e22c0
#
_entry.id   9e5add8f5765f3e7eb79abef997e22c0
#
_cell.length_a   1.000
_cell.length_b   1.000
_cell.length_c   1.000
_cell.angle_alpha   90.00
_cell.angle_beta   90.00
_cell.angle_gamma   90.00
#
_symmetry.space_group_name_H-M   'P 1'
#
loop_
_entity.id
_entity.type
_entity.pdbx_description
1 polymer ?
#
loop_
_entity_poly.entity_id
_entity_poly.type
_entity_poly.pdbx_seq_one_letter_code
_entity_poly.pdbx_strand_id
1 'polypeptide(L)'
;MKITMSDKFSKIYDLSIKDPEKFWQEAANDIFWFKKPTKILNKSNPPFYKWYEDGMTNTCYNALDFHIDQGKGNKTALIYDSPITGNKSKFTYEELRSKVSKFAGALKDQGVNKGDRVIIY
;
A
#
# COMPACT_ATOMS: atom_id res chain seq x y z
N MET A 1 -2.18 -21.11 -28.93
CA MET A 1 -3.12 -21.28 -27.80
C MET A 1 -3.68 -19.90 -27.45
N LYS A 2 -4.96 -19.61 -27.76
CA LYS A 2 -5.61 -18.35 -27.37
C LYS A 2 -5.92 -18.45 -25.87
N ILE A 3 -5.27 -17.63 -25.05
CA ILE A 3 -5.64 -17.48 -23.65
C ILE A 3 -6.94 -16.68 -23.64
N THR A 4 -8.04 -17.35 -23.33
CA THR A 4 -9.33 -16.69 -23.10
C THR A 4 -9.25 -16.00 -21.73
N MET A 5 -9.02 -14.69 -21.74
CA MET A 5 -9.13 -13.90 -20.51
C MET A 5 -10.58 -13.93 -20.02
N SER A 6 -10.78 -14.04 -18.72
CA SER A 6 -12.14 -14.02 -18.16
C SER A 6 -12.83 -12.70 -18.50
N ASP A 7 -14.12 -12.73 -18.81
CA ASP A 7 -14.92 -11.50 -19.09
C ASP A 7 -14.77 -10.43 -18.02
N LYS A 8 -14.56 -10.82 -16.77
CA LYS A 8 -14.34 -9.90 -15.64
C LYS A 8 -13.03 -9.13 -15.80
N PHE A 9 -11.93 -9.82 -16.17
CA PHE A 9 -10.64 -9.16 -16.38
C PHE A 9 -10.71 -8.16 -17.53
N SER A 10 -11.27 -8.58 -18.67
CA SER A 10 -11.38 -7.74 -19.87
C SER A 10 -12.16 -6.45 -19.57
N LYS A 11 -13.28 -6.54 -18.84
CA LYS A 11 -14.09 -5.37 -18.46
C LYS A 11 -13.33 -4.41 -17.55
N ILE A 12 -12.60 -4.93 -16.55
CA ILE A 12 -11.81 -4.11 -15.62
C ILE A 12 -10.65 -3.44 -16.37
N TYR A 13 -9.94 -4.20 -17.20
CA TYR A 13 -8.85 -3.68 -18.02
C TYR A 13 -9.34 -2.58 -18.97
N ASP A 14 -10.42 -2.82 -19.69
CA ASP A 14 -11.02 -1.84 -20.60
C ASP A 14 -11.39 -0.54 -19.89
N LEU A 15 -12.00 -0.64 -18.70
CA LEU A 15 -12.33 0.53 -17.90
C LEU A 15 -11.07 1.30 -17.48
N SER A 16 -10.02 0.60 -17.04
CA SER A 16 -8.77 1.23 -16.61
C SER A 16 -8.06 2.02 -17.72
N ILE A 17 -8.28 1.64 -18.99
CA ILE A 17 -7.71 2.32 -20.16
C ILE A 17 -8.63 3.40 -20.70
N LYS A 18 -9.94 3.13 -20.79
CA LYS A 18 -10.91 4.06 -21.39
C LYS A 18 -11.26 5.23 -20.48
N ASP A 19 -11.35 4.99 -19.19
CA ASP A 19 -11.65 6.01 -18.17
C ASP A 19 -10.77 5.79 -16.91
N PRO A 20 -9.48 6.10 -17.00
CA PRO A 20 -8.55 5.87 -15.89
C PRO A 20 -8.91 6.70 -14.66
N GLU A 21 -9.44 7.90 -14.79
CA GLU A 21 -9.80 8.73 -13.63
C GLU A 21 -10.92 8.07 -12.83
N LYS A 22 -11.98 7.62 -13.48
CA LYS A 22 -13.07 6.90 -12.82
C LYS A 22 -12.60 5.58 -12.20
N PHE A 23 -11.81 4.80 -12.95
CA PHE A 23 -11.25 3.54 -12.45
C PHE A 23 -10.45 3.74 -11.14
N TRP A 24 -9.53 4.69 -11.15
CA TRP A 24 -8.68 4.94 -9.98
C TRP A 24 -9.42 5.67 -8.86
N GLN A 25 -10.48 6.43 -9.16
CA GLN A 25 -11.38 6.99 -8.15
C GLN A 25 -12.11 5.88 -7.39
N GLU A 26 -12.62 4.88 -8.10
CA GLU A 26 -13.27 3.73 -7.49
C GLU A 26 -12.28 2.90 -6.66
N ALA A 27 -11.11 2.58 -7.21
CA ALA A 27 -10.05 1.85 -6.52
C ALA A 27 -9.53 2.56 -5.26
N ALA A 28 -9.53 3.89 -5.24
CA ALA A 28 -9.13 4.69 -4.09
C ALA A 28 -10.04 4.51 -2.85
N ASN A 29 -11.25 3.95 -3.02
CA ASN A 29 -12.14 3.67 -1.89
C ASN A 29 -11.72 2.41 -1.10
N ASP A 30 -10.86 1.55 -1.67
CA ASP A 30 -10.39 0.34 -1.03
C ASP A 30 -9.27 0.59 0.00
N ILE A 31 -8.74 1.82 0.06
CA ILE A 31 -7.69 2.21 1.00
C ILE A 31 -8.18 3.30 1.95
N PHE A 32 -7.55 3.35 3.11
CA PHE A 32 -7.83 4.40 4.09
C PHE A 32 -7.08 5.70 3.75
N TRP A 33 -7.80 6.80 3.80
CA TRP A 33 -7.28 8.16 3.61
C TRP A 33 -7.50 8.99 4.86
N PHE A 34 -6.46 9.64 5.38
CA PHE A 34 -6.61 10.69 6.39
C PHE A 34 -7.29 11.95 5.81
N LYS A 35 -7.02 12.20 4.52
CA LYS A 35 -7.73 13.20 3.71
C LYS A 35 -7.99 12.59 2.35
N LYS A 36 -9.26 12.39 2.01
CA LYS A 36 -9.64 11.88 0.68
C LYS A 36 -9.22 12.85 -0.41
N PRO A 37 -8.67 12.36 -1.52
CA PRO A 37 -8.35 13.21 -2.66
C PRO A 37 -9.63 13.74 -3.31
N THR A 38 -9.62 15.00 -3.72
CA THR A 38 -10.68 15.59 -4.55
C THR A 38 -10.33 15.56 -6.02
N LYS A 39 -9.02 15.53 -6.33
CA LYS A 39 -8.49 15.44 -7.69
C LYS A 39 -7.76 14.12 -7.88
N ILE A 40 -8.28 13.27 -8.75
CA ILE A 40 -7.72 11.93 -8.98
C ILE A 40 -6.45 12.03 -9.82
N LEU A 41 -6.49 12.74 -10.94
CA LEU A 41 -5.36 12.89 -11.86
C LEU A 41 -5.16 14.35 -12.24
N ASN A 42 -3.97 14.88 -12.02
CA ASN A 42 -3.54 16.17 -12.50
C ASN A 42 -2.69 16.02 -13.77
N LYS A 43 -3.22 16.50 -14.90
CA LYS A 43 -2.59 16.45 -16.23
C LYS A 43 -2.00 17.80 -16.68
N SER A 44 -1.87 18.78 -15.78
CA SER A 44 -1.48 20.15 -16.14
C SER A 44 -0.03 20.29 -16.62
N ASN A 45 0.83 19.30 -16.33
CA ASN A 45 2.25 19.34 -16.70
C ASN A 45 2.71 18.03 -17.36
N PRO A 46 2.29 17.73 -18.61
CA PRO A 46 2.74 16.51 -19.30
C PRO A 46 4.27 16.54 -19.55
N PRO A 47 4.97 15.41 -19.52
CA PRO A 47 4.47 14.06 -19.19
C PRO A 47 4.45 13.77 -17.68
N PHE A 48 4.71 14.75 -16.81
CA PHE A 48 4.81 14.60 -15.36
C PHE A 48 3.45 14.74 -14.71
N TYR A 49 2.63 13.69 -14.80
CA TYR A 49 1.31 13.64 -14.19
C TYR A 49 1.41 13.38 -12.68
N LYS A 50 0.43 13.90 -11.93
CA LYS A 50 0.31 13.66 -10.49
C LYS A 50 -1.02 13.01 -10.17
N TRP A 51 -0.97 11.92 -9.42
CA TRP A 51 -2.12 11.19 -8.91
C TRP A 51 -2.42 11.58 -7.46
N TYR A 52 -3.70 11.79 -7.15
CA TYR A 52 -4.17 12.03 -5.78
C TYR A 52 -3.41 13.16 -5.05
N GLU A 53 -3.08 14.22 -5.76
CA GLU A 53 -2.14 15.28 -5.33
C GLU A 53 -2.54 15.94 -4.00
N ASP A 54 -3.84 16.07 -3.72
CA ASP A 54 -4.40 16.69 -2.52
C ASP A 54 -4.85 15.68 -1.46
N GLY A 55 -4.67 14.37 -1.74
CA GLY A 55 -4.97 13.28 -0.80
C GLY A 55 -3.87 13.11 0.25
N MET A 56 -4.23 12.53 1.40
CA MET A 56 -3.27 12.17 2.44
C MET A 56 -3.54 10.75 2.93
N THR A 57 -2.55 9.89 2.76
CA THR A 57 -2.57 8.51 3.23
C THR A 57 -1.23 8.11 3.80
N ASN A 58 -1.18 6.98 4.50
CA ASN A 58 0.05 6.38 4.99
C ASN A 58 0.01 4.88 4.69
N THR A 59 0.99 4.40 3.95
CA THR A 59 1.06 3.00 3.53
C THR A 59 1.23 2.05 4.71
N CYS A 60 2.06 2.41 5.70
CA CYS A 60 2.26 1.60 6.90
C CYS A 60 0.96 1.49 7.71
N TYR A 61 0.24 2.60 7.90
CA TYR A 61 -1.05 2.59 8.57
C TYR A 61 -2.04 1.66 7.86
N ASN A 62 -2.18 1.78 6.56
CA ASN A 62 -3.07 0.91 5.76
C ASN A 62 -2.68 -0.58 5.86
N ALA A 63 -1.37 -0.88 5.92
CA ALA A 63 -0.90 -2.25 5.96
C ALA A 63 -1.00 -2.90 7.35
N LEU A 64 -0.95 -2.13 8.43
CA LEU A 64 -0.87 -2.64 9.81
C LEU A 64 -1.96 -2.08 10.71
N ASP A 65 -1.89 -0.79 11.04
CA ASP A 65 -2.72 -0.17 12.09
C ASP A 65 -4.21 -0.24 11.74
N PHE A 66 -4.56 0.03 10.50
CA PHE A 66 -5.94 -0.06 10.01
C PHE A 66 -6.56 -1.44 10.28
N HIS A 67 -5.81 -2.52 10.08
CA HIS A 67 -6.31 -3.87 10.36
C HIS A 67 -6.47 -4.14 11.84
N ILE A 68 -5.62 -3.56 12.69
CA ILE A 68 -5.74 -3.67 14.15
C ILE A 68 -6.99 -2.91 14.61
N ASP A 69 -7.20 -1.70 14.11
CA ASP A 69 -8.39 -0.88 14.40
C ASP A 69 -9.69 -1.59 13.97
N GLN A 70 -9.61 -2.46 12.96
CA GLN A 70 -10.71 -3.34 12.53
C GLN A 70 -10.82 -4.64 13.36
N GLY A 71 -10.15 -4.74 14.51
CA GLY A 71 -10.21 -5.91 15.39
C GLY A 71 -9.46 -7.14 14.91
N LYS A 72 -8.52 -6.97 13.95
CA LYS A 72 -7.75 -8.09 13.38
C LYS A 72 -6.35 -8.23 14.01
N GLY A 73 -6.07 -7.57 15.12
CA GLY A 73 -4.75 -7.51 15.74
C GLY A 73 -4.08 -8.87 15.97
N ASN A 74 -4.86 -9.85 16.42
CA ASN A 74 -4.39 -11.21 16.69
C ASN A 74 -4.31 -12.13 15.45
N LYS A 75 -4.71 -11.65 14.25
CA LYS A 75 -4.58 -12.44 13.03
C LYS A 75 -3.13 -12.44 12.55
N THR A 76 -2.71 -13.54 11.93
CA THR A 76 -1.40 -13.64 11.27
C THR A 76 -1.33 -12.64 10.12
N ALA A 77 -0.38 -11.70 10.20
CA ALA A 77 -0.10 -10.69 9.18
C ALA A 77 1.04 -11.12 8.26
N LEU A 78 2.04 -11.82 8.80
CA LEU A 78 3.24 -12.22 8.06
C LEU A 78 3.63 -13.66 8.43
N ILE A 79 3.93 -14.45 7.40
CA ILE A 79 4.55 -15.76 7.51
C ILE A 79 5.93 -15.68 6.85
N TYR A 80 6.96 -15.96 7.62
CA TYR A 80 8.34 -16.08 7.15
C TYR A 80 8.72 -17.54 7.07
N ASP A 81 9.21 -17.97 5.92
CA ASP A 81 9.74 -19.33 5.71
C ASP A 81 11.02 -19.22 4.86
N SER A 82 12.15 -19.56 5.43
CA SER A 82 13.45 -19.51 4.77
C SER A 82 14.04 -20.91 4.63
N PRO A 83 14.10 -21.48 3.43
CA PRO A 83 14.75 -22.77 3.20
C PRO A 83 16.26 -22.72 3.42
N ILE A 84 16.89 -21.53 3.34
CA ILE A 84 18.33 -21.36 3.54
C ILE A 84 18.71 -21.47 5.01
N THR A 85 17.93 -20.84 5.90
CA THR A 85 18.21 -20.86 7.35
C THR A 85 17.42 -21.92 8.10
N GLY A 86 16.43 -22.55 7.46
CA GLY A 86 15.47 -23.46 8.08
C GLY A 86 14.49 -22.78 9.04
N ASN A 87 14.53 -21.45 9.15
CA ASN A 87 13.70 -20.70 10.09
C ASN A 87 12.30 -20.48 9.53
N LYS A 88 11.29 -20.74 10.37
CA LYS A 88 9.89 -20.41 10.09
C LYS A 88 9.35 -19.58 11.24
N SER A 89 8.65 -18.51 10.91
CA SER A 89 8.05 -17.60 11.88
C SER A 89 6.71 -17.08 11.41
N LYS A 90 5.82 -16.79 12.36
CA LYS A 90 4.55 -16.11 12.10
C LYS A 90 4.48 -14.89 13.00
N PHE A 91 3.96 -13.81 12.46
CA PHE A 91 3.73 -12.58 13.20
C PHE A 91 2.29 -12.16 13.05
N THR A 92 1.64 -11.82 14.16
CA THR A 92 0.34 -11.16 14.14
C THR A 92 0.48 -9.72 13.70
N TYR A 93 -0.65 -9.05 13.39
CA TYR A 93 -0.65 -7.61 13.09
C TYR A 93 -0.08 -6.79 14.24
N GLU A 94 -0.43 -7.11 15.51
CA GLU A 94 0.09 -6.39 16.67
C GLU A 94 1.59 -6.59 16.86
N GLU A 95 2.08 -7.82 16.76
CA GLU A 95 3.51 -8.12 16.87
C GLU A 95 4.31 -7.43 15.76
N LEU A 96 3.78 -7.44 14.53
CA LEU A 96 4.43 -6.80 13.40
C LEU A 96 4.43 -5.26 13.56
N ARG A 97 3.32 -4.65 13.99
CA ARG A 97 3.26 -3.22 14.32
C ARG A 97 4.30 -2.84 15.36
N SER A 98 4.43 -3.62 16.43
CA SER A 98 5.43 -3.38 17.47
C SER A 98 6.86 -3.39 16.93
N LYS A 99 7.19 -4.37 16.07
CA LYS A 99 8.51 -4.45 15.40
C LYS A 99 8.75 -3.28 14.46
N VAL A 100 7.78 -2.92 13.64
CA VAL A 100 7.85 -1.80 12.69
C VAL A 100 8.03 -0.47 13.43
N SER A 101 7.29 -0.26 14.52
CA SER A 101 7.41 0.95 15.35
C SER A 101 8.81 1.09 15.96
N LYS A 102 9.39 0.01 16.50
CA LYS A 102 10.76 0.01 17.03
C LYS A 102 11.79 0.31 15.94
N PHE A 103 11.63 -0.28 14.76
CA PHE A 103 12.51 -0.03 13.63
C PHE A 103 12.40 1.42 13.12
N ALA A 104 11.21 1.96 13.05
CA ALA A 104 11.00 3.37 12.70
C ALA A 104 11.67 4.33 13.70
N GLY A 105 11.60 4.01 15.01
CA GLY A 105 12.36 4.73 16.05
C GLY A 105 13.87 4.68 15.80
N ALA A 106 14.42 3.50 15.55
CA ALA A 106 15.84 3.34 15.25
C ALA A 106 16.30 4.13 14.03
N LEU A 107 15.49 4.15 12.94
CA LEU A 107 15.78 4.99 11.76
C LEU A 107 15.81 6.48 12.12
N LYS A 108 14.85 6.93 12.92
CA LYS A 108 14.79 8.32 13.38
C LYS A 108 16.00 8.69 14.23
N ASP A 109 16.43 7.79 15.12
CA ASP A 109 17.64 8.00 15.97
C ASP A 109 18.93 8.05 15.13
N GLN A 110 18.94 7.38 13.96
CA GLN A 110 20.02 7.49 12.97
C GLN A 110 19.92 8.75 12.09
N GLY A 111 18.96 9.63 12.34
CA GLY A 111 18.80 10.89 11.63
C GLY A 111 17.98 10.84 10.35
N VAL A 112 17.29 9.73 10.06
CA VAL A 112 16.41 9.64 8.89
C VAL A 112 15.18 10.53 9.07
N ASN A 113 14.96 11.42 8.11
CA ASN A 113 13.91 12.43 8.12
C ASN A 113 13.01 12.34 6.88
N LYS A 114 11.91 13.10 6.92
CA LYS A 114 11.02 13.22 5.76
C LYS A 114 11.76 13.76 4.54
N GLY A 115 11.70 13.02 3.44
CA GLY A 115 12.38 13.35 2.18
C GLY A 115 13.67 12.59 1.93
N ASP A 116 14.21 11.89 2.94
CA ASP A 116 15.37 11.05 2.79
C ASP A 116 15.04 9.79 1.97
N ARG A 117 16.05 9.30 1.29
CA ARG A 117 15.97 8.11 0.45
C ARG A 117 16.60 6.93 1.19
N VAL A 118 15.77 5.96 1.53
CA VAL A 118 16.19 4.70 2.18
C VAL A 118 16.16 3.58 1.14
N ILE A 119 17.29 2.88 0.98
CA ILE A 119 17.42 1.77 0.03
C ILE A 119 17.34 0.46 0.80
N ILE A 120 16.55 -0.47 0.28
CA ILE A 120 16.45 -1.86 0.77
C ILE A 120 16.97 -2.76 -0.35
N TYR A 121 17.93 -3.64 -0.04
CA TYR A 121 18.51 -4.60 -0.99
C TYR A 121 18.62 -6.01 -0.35
#